data_82d39f04219090c5b87e8cae689c774e
#
_entry.id   82d39f04219090c5b87e8cae689c774e
#
_cell.length_a   1.000
_cell.length_b   1.000
_cell.length_c   1.000
_cell.angle_alpha   90.00
_cell.angle_beta   90.00
_cell.angle_gamma   90.00
#
_symmetry.space_group_name_H-M   'P 1'
#
loop_
_entity.id
_entity.type
_entity.pdbx_description
1 polymer ?
#
loop_
_entity_poly.entity_id
_entity_poly.type
_entity_poly.pdbx_seq_one_letter_code
_entity_poly.pdbx_strand_id
1 'polypeptide(L)'
;MINLIAETAWHHEGDFSFMKSLVRKIWTDSYVNTIKMHVTLDLNEYMYIDHDAYDALKSWVFNEEQWTELFGIVRSHGKDLMLLLNDTKAVRFVAKFNPEIVEVHSVCLNVPRLQKSILEHISTNTKIVIGVGGCTLEEIGKAVEVFKEREIILMFGFQNYPTRYEDVN
;
A
#
# COMPACT_ATOMS: atom_id res chain seq x y z
N MET A 1 -1.71 7.77 21.52
CA MET A 1 -0.33 7.90 20.98
C MET A 1 -0.47 8.08 19.48
N ILE A 2 0.27 9.03 18.88
CA ILE A 2 0.25 9.24 17.42
C ILE A 2 1.17 8.19 16.80
N ASN A 3 0.70 7.46 15.79
CA ASN A 3 1.52 6.57 14.98
C ASN A 3 2.01 7.33 13.73
N LEU A 4 3.31 7.50 13.59
CA LEU A 4 3.91 8.17 12.43
C LEU A 4 4.29 7.14 11.38
N ILE A 5 3.68 7.26 10.21
CA ILE A 5 3.90 6.38 9.07
C ILE A 5 4.74 7.11 8.03
N ALA A 6 5.89 6.55 7.68
CA ALA A 6 6.70 7.05 6.57
C ALA A 6 6.35 6.29 5.30
N GLU A 7 5.98 7.00 4.25
CA GLU A 7 5.59 6.42 2.97
C GLU A 7 6.71 6.55 1.95
N THR A 8 7.02 5.45 1.26
CA THR A 8 8.02 5.41 0.18
C THR A 8 7.41 5.62 -1.20
N ALA A 9 6.12 5.34 -1.38
CA ALA A 9 5.39 5.38 -2.66
C ALA A 9 6.21 4.75 -3.81
N TRP A 10 6.23 5.40 -4.98
CA TRP A 10 7.00 5.02 -6.16
C TRP A 10 8.29 5.84 -6.35
N HIS A 11 8.75 6.56 -5.30
CA HIS A 11 9.91 7.46 -5.38
C HIS A 11 11.22 6.76 -5.77
N HIS A 12 11.25 5.43 -5.71
CA HIS A 12 12.42 4.66 -6.11
C HIS A 12 12.61 4.57 -7.64
N GLU A 13 11.58 4.84 -8.43
CA GLU A 13 11.62 4.81 -9.91
C GLU A 13 12.35 3.57 -10.48
N GLY A 14 12.20 2.41 -9.82
CA GLY A 14 12.86 1.16 -10.17
C GLY A 14 14.29 1.00 -9.63
N ASP A 15 14.89 2.01 -9.02
CA ASP A 15 16.21 1.90 -8.38
C ASP A 15 16.11 1.21 -7.01
N PHE A 16 16.45 -0.07 -7.02
CA PHE A 16 16.42 -0.88 -5.80
C PHE A 16 17.45 -0.44 -4.75
N SER A 17 18.62 0.06 -5.18
CA SER A 17 19.67 0.54 -4.28
C SER A 17 19.23 1.82 -3.58
N PHE A 18 18.58 2.72 -4.33
CA PHE A 18 17.97 3.91 -3.76
C PHE A 18 16.88 3.56 -2.75
N MET A 19 15.96 2.62 -3.10
CA MET A 19 14.89 2.18 -2.21
C MET A 19 15.44 1.61 -0.90
N LYS A 20 16.48 0.76 -0.96
CA LYS A 20 17.13 0.24 0.25
C LYS A 20 17.74 1.36 1.10
N SER A 21 18.36 2.33 0.46
CA SER A 21 18.97 3.47 1.16
C SER A 21 17.90 4.35 1.82
N LEU A 22 16.78 4.57 1.14
CA LEU A 22 15.64 5.32 1.66
C LEU A 22 15.05 4.64 2.91
N VAL A 23 14.75 3.34 2.81
CA VAL A 23 14.22 2.55 3.92
C VAL A 23 15.18 2.57 5.11
N ARG A 24 16.49 2.38 4.88
CA ARG A 24 17.50 2.46 5.93
C ARG A 24 17.60 3.84 6.57
N LYS A 25 17.39 4.91 5.83
CA LYS A 25 17.39 6.27 6.37
C LYS A 25 16.16 6.55 7.22
N ILE A 26 14.99 6.09 6.78
CA ILE A 26 13.73 6.22 7.54
C ILE A 26 13.81 5.47 8.88
N TRP A 27 14.42 4.30 8.91
CA TRP A 27 14.50 3.49 10.13
C TRP A 27 15.30 4.15 11.25
N THR A 28 16.29 5.01 10.92
CA THR A 28 17.09 5.73 11.93
C THR A 28 16.28 6.77 12.68
N ASP A 29 15.10 7.14 12.15
CA ASP A 29 14.19 8.04 12.83
C ASP A 29 13.41 7.32 13.92
N SER A 30 13.62 7.74 15.17
CA SER A 30 12.98 7.15 16.35
C SER A 30 11.48 7.45 16.44
N TYR A 31 10.99 8.46 15.74
CA TYR A 31 9.57 8.85 15.75
C TYR A 31 8.73 8.04 14.78
N VAL A 32 9.32 7.51 13.70
CA VAL A 32 8.61 6.65 12.74
C VAL A 32 8.41 5.26 13.33
N ASN A 33 7.17 4.81 13.38
CA ASN A 33 6.80 3.49 13.86
C ASN A 33 6.60 2.49 12.72
N THR A 34 6.06 2.97 11.59
CA THR A 34 5.59 2.15 10.48
C THR A 34 6.16 2.66 9.17
N ILE A 35 6.59 1.74 8.30
CA ILE A 35 7.01 2.09 6.94
C ILE A 35 5.96 1.57 5.96
N LYS A 36 5.42 2.48 5.14
CA LYS A 36 4.45 2.19 4.09
C LYS A 36 5.14 2.00 2.74
N MET A 37 4.80 0.92 2.04
CA MET A 37 5.31 0.58 0.71
C MET A 37 4.16 0.18 -0.22
N HIS A 38 4.30 0.53 -1.51
CA HIS A 38 3.35 0.13 -2.56
C HIS A 38 3.86 -1.14 -3.23
N VAL A 39 3.21 -2.27 -3.00
CA VAL A 39 3.61 -3.57 -3.54
C VAL A 39 2.79 -3.89 -4.78
N THR A 40 3.49 -4.02 -5.91
CA THR A 40 2.94 -4.46 -7.20
C THR A 40 3.79 -5.61 -7.71
N LEU A 41 3.16 -6.72 -8.10
CA LEU A 41 3.81 -7.87 -8.71
C LEU A 41 3.21 -8.21 -10.08
N ASP A 42 2.00 -7.76 -10.35
CA ASP A 42 1.34 -7.85 -11.65
C ASP A 42 0.70 -6.50 -12.00
N LEU A 43 1.43 -5.70 -12.79
CA LEU A 43 0.96 -4.38 -13.18
C LEU A 43 -0.31 -4.44 -14.04
N ASN A 44 -0.56 -5.54 -14.77
CA ASN A 44 -1.75 -5.68 -15.61
C ASN A 44 -3.05 -5.78 -14.80
N GLU A 45 -2.97 -6.18 -13.52
CA GLU A 45 -4.13 -6.14 -12.63
C GLU A 45 -4.45 -4.73 -12.12
N TYR A 46 -3.45 -3.84 -12.13
CA TYR A 46 -3.55 -2.49 -11.56
C TYR A 46 -3.76 -1.40 -12.61
N MET A 47 -3.17 -1.56 -13.80
CA MET A 47 -3.16 -0.51 -14.83
C MET A 47 -3.39 -1.10 -16.22
N TYR A 48 -4.11 -0.38 -17.07
CA TYR A 48 -4.28 -0.75 -18.48
C TYR A 48 -2.96 -0.59 -19.24
N ILE A 49 -2.71 -1.53 -20.17
CA ILE A 49 -1.47 -1.57 -20.95
C ILE A 49 -1.27 -0.38 -21.87
N ASP A 50 -2.35 0.27 -22.27
CA ASP A 50 -2.39 1.47 -23.12
C ASP A 50 -2.36 2.79 -22.34
N HIS A 51 -2.19 2.72 -21.00
CA HIS A 51 -2.03 3.92 -20.17
C HIS A 51 -0.65 4.53 -20.38
N ASP A 52 -0.56 5.84 -20.55
CA ASP A 52 0.68 6.58 -20.84
C ASP A 52 1.85 6.31 -19.87
N ALA A 53 1.54 6.01 -18.60
CA ALA A 53 2.53 5.70 -17.59
C ALA A 53 2.88 4.20 -17.49
N TYR A 54 2.24 3.32 -18.28
CA TYR A 54 2.38 1.87 -18.11
C TYR A 54 3.83 1.39 -18.25
N ASP A 55 4.52 1.79 -19.32
CA ASP A 55 5.90 1.34 -19.60
C ASP A 55 6.89 1.84 -18.53
N ALA A 56 6.70 3.06 -18.03
CA ALA A 56 7.50 3.60 -16.95
C ALA A 56 7.30 2.77 -15.67
N LEU A 57 6.05 2.61 -15.23
CA LEU A 57 5.74 1.85 -14.01
C LEU A 57 6.12 0.38 -14.12
N LYS A 58 6.03 -0.22 -15.30
CA LYS A 58 6.48 -1.60 -15.52
C LYS A 58 7.97 -1.77 -15.24
N SER A 59 8.78 -0.78 -15.58
CA SER A 59 10.22 -0.80 -15.29
C SER A 59 10.54 -0.61 -13.81
N TRP A 60 9.59 -0.11 -13.00
CA TRP A 60 9.75 0.16 -11.57
C TRP A 60 9.29 -0.99 -10.66
N VAL A 61 8.65 -2.01 -11.22
CA VAL A 61 8.15 -3.16 -10.44
C VAL A 61 9.32 -3.98 -9.91
N PHE A 62 9.38 -4.14 -8.59
CA PHE A 62 10.32 -5.04 -7.94
C PHE A 62 9.81 -6.48 -7.94
N ASN A 63 10.73 -7.43 -7.99
CA ASN A 63 10.42 -8.85 -7.85
C ASN A 63 10.25 -9.27 -6.38
N GLU A 64 9.82 -10.51 -6.15
CA GLU A 64 9.57 -11.05 -4.82
C GLU A 64 10.82 -11.11 -3.93
N GLU A 65 12.01 -11.32 -4.51
CA GLU A 65 13.27 -11.35 -3.76
C GLU A 65 13.64 -9.96 -3.25
N GLN A 66 13.49 -8.94 -4.09
CA GLN A 66 13.73 -7.55 -3.73
C GLN A 66 12.77 -7.09 -2.60
N TRP A 67 11.48 -7.41 -2.70
CA TRP A 67 10.51 -7.11 -1.66
C TRP A 67 10.82 -7.86 -0.36
N THR A 68 11.24 -9.14 -0.45
CA THR A 68 11.63 -9.93 0.73
C THR A 68 12.81 -9.28 1.48
N GLU A 69 13.81 -8.78 0.74
CA GLU A 69 14.95 -8.06 1.32
C GLU A 69 14.49 -6.77 2.02
N LEU A 70 13.64 -5.97 1.37
CA LEU A 70 13.12 -4.72 1.94
C LEU A 70 12.33 -4.96 3.23
N PHE A 71 11.42 -5.95 3.24
CA PHE A 71 10.65 -6.29 4.43
C PHE A 71 11.56 -6.80 5.57
N GLY A 72 12.59 -7.58 5.23
CA GLY A 72 13.62 -8.02 6.19
C GLY A 72 14.36 -6.84 6.83
N ILE A 73 14.71 -5.83 6.03
CA ILE A 73 15.33 -4.60 6.52
C ILE A 73 14.40 -3.89 7.52
N VAL A 74 13.13 -3.68 7.19
CA VAL A 74 12.17 -3.02 8.08
C VAL A 74 12.03 -3.77 9.39
N ARG A 75 11.81 -5.08 9.32
CA ARG A 75 11.63 -5.96 10.49
C ARG A 75 12.84 -6.01 11.41
N SER A 76 14.06 -6.04 10.84
CA SER A 76 15.31 -6.09 11.63
C SER A 76 15.50 -4.85 12.51
N HIS A 77 14.74 -3.78 12.27
CA HIS A 77 14.78 -2.52 13.04
C HIS A 77 13.54 -2.28 13.90
N GLY A 78 12.72 -3.33 14.07
CA GLY A 78 11.54 -3.28 14.93
C GLY A 78 10.46 -2.31 14.43
N LYS A 79 10.42 -2.04 13.12
CA LYS A 79 9.37 -1.21 12.52
C LYS A 79 8.26 -2.09 11.95
N ASP A 80 7.04 -1.55 11.97
CA ASP A 80 5.87 -2.19 11.39
C ASP A 80 5.84 -2.03 9.87
N LEU A 81 5.24 -3.01 9.20
CA LEU A 81 4.96 -2.97 7.76
C LEU A 81 3.52 -2.52 7.52
N MET A 82 3.38 -1.46 6.74
CA MET A 82 2.12 -1.10 6.10
C MET A 82 2.28 -1.29 4.59
N LEU A 83 1.46 -2.17 3.99
CA LEU A 83 1.60 -2.55 2.59
C LEU A 83 0.34 -2.18 1.81
N LEU A 84 0.47 -1.25 0.88
CA LEU A 84 -0.54 -0.96 -0.12
C LEU A 84 -0.41 -1.99 -1.24
N LEU A 85 -1.49 -2.73 -1.51
CA LEU A 85 -1.50 -3.87 -2.42
C LEU A 85 -2.28 -3.52 -3.69
N ASN A 86 -1.61 -3.58 -4.83
CA ASN A 86 -2.19 -3.18 -6.10
C ASN A 86 -2.78 -4.36 -6.91
N ASP A 87 -2.40 -5.60 -6.58
CA ASP A 87 -2.79 -6.79 -7.33
C ASP A 87 -2.90 -8.03 -6.44
N THR A 88 -3.59 -9.06 -6.94
CA THR A 88 -3.84 -10.30 -6.18
C THR A 88 -2.59 -11.15 -6.00
N LYS A 89 -1.60 -11.04 -6.87
CA LYS A 89 -0.32 -11.72 -6.73
C LYS A 89 0.46 -11.11 -5.56
N ALA A 90 0.46 -9.76 -5.45
CA ALA A 90 1.04 -9.06 -4.30
C ALA A 90 0.37 -9.47 -2.99
N VAL A 91 -0.98 -9.60 -2.95
CA VAL A 91 -1.70 -10.07 -1.76
C VAL A 91 -1.20 -11.43 -1.30
N ARG A 92 -1.16 -12.42 -2.21
CA ARG A 92 -0.70 -13.78 -1.87
C ARG A 92 0.77 -13.80 -1.43
N PHE A 93 1.60 -12.98 -2.06
CA PHE A 93 3.01 -12.88 -1.72
C PHE A 93 3.22 -12.30 -0.32
N VAL A 94 2.56 -11.19 0.02
CA VAL A 94 2.78 -10.50 1.30
C VAL A 94 2.16 -11.21 2.50
N ALA A 95 1.17 -12.08 2.28
CA ALA A 95 0.50 -12.82 3.33
C ALA A 95 1.47 -13.57 4.26
N LYS A 96 2.55 -14.14 3.70
CA LYS A 96 3.59 -14.87 4.45
C LYS A 96 4.41 -14.01 5.41
N PHE A 97 4.37 -12.68 5.25
CA PHE A 97 5.11 -11.74 6.12
C PHE A 97 4.27 -11.18 7.26
N ASN A 98 2.97 -11.48 7.32
CA ASN A 98 2.04 -11.01 8.35
C ASN A 98 2.19 -9.51 8.62
N PRO A 99 1.94 -8.62 7.64
CA PRO A 99 2.05 -7.18 7.85
C PRO A 99 1.05 -6.71 8.91
N GLU A 100 1.40 -5.68 9.66
CA GLU A 100 0.53 -5.08 10.68
C GLU A 100 -0.65 -4.36 10.03
N ILE A 101 -0.41 -3.78 8.87
CA ILE A 101 -1.43 -3.00 8.14
C ILE A 101 -1.36 -3.34 6.65
N VAL A 102 -2.53 -3.52 6.05
CA VAL A 102 -2.70 -3.60 4.60
C VAL A 102 -3.60 -2.45 4.15
N GLU A 103 -3.25 -1.79 3.06
CA GLU A 103 -4.06 -0.73 2.47
C GLU A 103 -4.67 -1.16 1.15
N VAL A 104 -5.97 -0.88 1.02
CA VAL A 104 -6.69 -0.85 -0.25
C VAL A 104 -6.67 0.59 -0.76
N HIS A 105 -5.94 0.83 -1.85
CA HIS A 105 -5.88 2.16 -2.46
C HIS A 105 -7.25 2.61 -2.95
N SER A 106 -7.56 3.91 -2.89
CA SER A 106 -8.87 4.45 -3.29
C SER A 106 -9.25 4.09 -4.73
N VAL A 107 -8.29 4.08 -5.66
CA VAL A 107 -8.53 3.67 -7.06
C VAL A 107 -8.83 2.16 -7.20
N CYS A 108 -8.51 1.37 -6.18
CA CYS A 108 -8.80 -0.07 -6.12
C CYS A 108 -10.01 -0.41 -5.26
N LEU A 109 -10.71 0.61 -4.72
CA LEU A 109 -11.82 0.41 -3.78
C LEU A 109 -12.90 -0.49 -4.35
N ASN A 110 -13.23 -0.35 -5.62
CA ASN A 110 -14.29 -1.09 -6.32
C ASN A 110 -13.75 -2.29 -7.11
N VAL A 111 -12.69 -2.96 -6.62
CA VAL A 111 -12.12 -4.15 -7.25
C VAL A 111 -12.41 -5.41 -6.42
N PRO A 112 -13.55 -6.12 -6.66
CA PRO A 112 -14.00 -7.24 -5.82
C PRO A 112 -12.98 -8.37 -5.72
N ARG A 113 -12.23 -8.65 -6.81
CA ARG A 113 -11.21 -9.71 -6.80
C ARG A 113 -10.06 -9.41 -5.83
N LEU A 114 -9.65 -8.13 -5.71
CA LEU A 114 -8.62 -7.71 -4.78
C LEU A 114 -9.11 -7.82 -3.33
N GLN A 115 -10.32 -7.30 -3.06
CA GLN A 115 -10.96 -7.38 -1.75
C GLN A 115 -11.10 -8.84 -1.28
N LYS A 116 -11.60 -9.72 -2.17
CA LYS A 116 -11.74 -11.16 -1.89
C LYS A 116 -10.38 -11.78 -1.58
N SER A 117 -9.35 -11.49 -2.38
CA SER A 117 -8.00 -12.01 -2.17
C SER A 117 -7.44 -11.59 -0.81
N ILE A 118 -7.66 -10.33 -0.39
CA ILE A 118 -7.25 -9.84 0.93
C ILE A 118 -7.95 -10.63 2.04
N LEU A 119 -9.25 -10.82 1.95
CA LEU A 119 -10.03 -11.57 2.95
C LEU A 119 -9.57 -13.04 3.07
N GLU A 120 -9.20 -13.67 1.95
CA GLU A 120 -8.82 -15.08 1.90
C GLU A 120 -7.38 -15.34 2.39
N HIS A 121 -6.46 -14.39 2.18
CA HIS A 121 -5.04 -14.65 2.40
C HIS A 121 -4.41 -13.84 3.53
N ILE A 122 -4.90 -12.62 3.79
CA ILE A 122 -4.32 -11.76 4.82
C ILE A 122 -4.86 -12.11 6.20
N SER A 123 -3.97 -12.23 7.18
CA SER A 123 -4.29 -12.55 8.57
C SER A 123 -5.43 -11.68 9.12
N THR A 124 -6.32 -12.28 9.91
CA THR A 124 -7.43 -11.56 10.56
C THR A 124 -6.94 -10.50 11.57
N ASN A 125 -5.71 -10.62 12.06
CA ASN A 125 -5.11 -9.65 12.98
C ASN A 125 -4.54 -8.42 12.25
N THR A 126 -4.39 -8.48 10.92
CA THR A 126 -3.91 -7.35 10.10
C THR A 126 -5.01 -6.29 10.01
N LYS A 127 -4.67 -5.04 10.31
CA LYS A 127 -5.59 -3.90 10.13
C LYS A 127 -5.76 -3.57 8.66
N ILE A 128 -6.96 -3.17 8.26
CA ILE A 128 -7.26 -2.77 6.89
C ILE A 128 -7.43 -1.25 6.83
N VAL A 129 -6.54 -0.60 6.12
CA VAL A 129 -6.70 0.80 5.74
C VAL A 129 -7.43 0.85 4.40
N ILE A 130 -8.48 1.64 4.33
CA ILE A 130 -9.26 1.88 3.11
C ILE A 130 -9.06 3.34 2.71
N GLY A 131 -8.35 3.57 1.60
CA GLY A 131 -8.26 4.88 0.97
C GLY A 131 -9.62 5.30 0.42
N VAL A 132 -10.11 6.48 0.81
CA VAL A 132 -11.46 6.94 0.42
C VAL A 132 -11.43 8.23 -0.40
N GLY A 133 -10.26 8.73 -0.77
CA GLY A 133 -10.12 9.94 -1.59
C GLY A 133 -10.76 9.76 -2.96
N GLY A 134 -11.66 10.70 -3.33
CA GLY A 134 -12.38 10.66 -4.60
C GLY A 134 -13.52 9.63 -4.68
N CYS A 135 -13.85 8.95 -3.58
CA CYS A 135 -14.92 7.95 -3.53
C CYS A 135 -16.22 8.55 -2.99
N THR A 136 -17.35 8.01 -3.42
CA THR A 136 -18.67 8.36 -2.88
C THR A 136 -18.91 7.64 -1.55
N LEU A 137 -19.81 8.19 -0.71
CA LEU A 137 -20.19 7.54 0.55
C LEU A 137 -20.80 6.15 0.32
N GLU A 138 -21.48 5.92 -0.80
CA GLU A 138 -22.03 4.61 -1.15
C GLU A 138 -20.91 3.59 -1.43
N GLU A 139 -19.89 3.96 -2.19
CA GLU A 139 -18.73 3.12 -2.47
C GLU A 139 -17.95 2.79 -1.19
N ILE A 140 -17.72 3.79 -0.35
CA ILE A 140 -17.09 3.62 0.96
C ILE A 140 -17.88 2.65 1.82
N GLY A 141 -19.20 2.84 1.90
CA GLY A 141 -20.11 1.96 2.67
C GLY A 141 -20.04 0.50 2.20
N LYS A 142 -19.99 0.26 0.88
CA LYS A 142 -19.84 -1.08 0.32
C LYS A 142 -18.49 -1.71 0.71
N ALA A 143 -17.41 -0.95 0.64
CA ALA A 143 -16.08 -1.45 1.01
C ALA A 143 -15.99 -1.75 2.52
N VAL A 144 -16.54 -0.88 3.36
CA VAL A 144 -16.61 -1.12 4.82
C VAL A 144 -17.41 -2.38 5.12
N GLU A 145 -18.53 -2.62 4.45
CA GLU A 145 -19.32 -3.86 4.64
C GLU A 145 -18.54 -5.11 4.26
N VAL A 146 -17.72 -5.05 3.19
CA VAL A 146 -16.86 -6.18 2.79
C VAL A 146 -15.85 -6.54 3.88
N PHE A 147 -15.27 -5.54 4.56
CA PHE A 147 -14.23 -5.76 5.58
C PHE A 147 -14.76 -5.65 7.02
N LYS A 148 -16.08 -5.68 7.26
CA LYS A 148 -16.70 -5.41 8.57
C LYS A 148 -16.20 -6.26 9.75
N GLU A 149 -15.69 -7.46 9.48
CA GLU A 149 -15.12 -8.35 10.50
C GLU A 149 -13.63 -8.04 10.83
N ARG A 150 -13.11 -6.94 10.30
CA ARG A 150 -11.71 -6.51 10.45
C ARG A 150 -11.63 -5.18 11.18
N GLU A 151 -10.48 -4.88 11.78
CA GLU A 151 -10.20 -3.51 12.23
C GLU A 151 -9.96 -2.63 10.99
N ILE A 152 -10.87 -1.66 10.77
CA ILE A 152 -10.87 -0.78 9.59
C ILE A 152 -10.43 0.61 10.01
N ILE A 153 -9.56 1.22 9.19
CA ILE A 153 -9.18 2.63 9.27
C ILE A 153 -9.50 3.27 7.93
N LEU A 154 -10.31 4.32 7.92
CA LEU A 154 -10.56 5.11 6.72
C LEU A 154 -9.48 6.16 6.57
N MET A 155 -8.78 6.15 5.42
CA MET A 155 -7.78 7.16 5.09
C MET A 155 -8.38 8.18 4.14
N PHE A 156 -8.68 9.36 4.68
CA PHE A 156 -9.14 10.49 3.90
C PHE A 156 -7.97 11.17 3.22
N GLY A 157 -8.10 11.50 1.95
CA GLY A 157 -7.06 12.15 1.16
C GLY A 157 -7.62 12.79 -0.10
N PHE A 158 -6.83 13.67 -0.69
CA PHE A 158 -7.15 14.33 -1.96
C PHE A 158 -6.33 13.68 -3.07
N GLN A 159 -6.99 13.24 -4.15
CA GLN A 159 -6.36 12.62 -5.32
C GLN A 159 -5.81 13.69 -6.29
N ASN A 160 -5.00 14.61 -5.75
CA ASN A 160 -4.56 15.80 -6.43
C ASN A 160 -3.10 16.12 -6.05
N TYR A 161 -2.23 16.36 -7.02
CA TYR A 161 -0.83 16.71 -6.75
C TYR A 161 -0.35 17.85 -7.66
N PRO A 162 0.15 18.96 -7.11
CA PRO A 162 0.09 19.29 -5.67
C PRO A 162 -1.35 19.59 -5.23
N THR A 163 -1.71 19.20 -4.01
CA THR A 163 -2.99 19.59 -3.42
C THR A 163 -2.93 21.05 -3.00
N ARG A 164 -3.84 21.91 -3.50
CA ARG A 164 -3.93 23.31 -3.11
C ARG A 164 -4.80 23.45 -1.88
N TYR A 165 -4.55 24.49 -1.07
CA TYR A 165 -5.38 24.74 0.12
C TYR A 165 -6.86 24.94 -0.20
N GLU A 166 -7.17 25.52 -1.36
CA GLU A 166 -8.54 25.75 -1.86
C GLU A 166 -9.28 24.45 -2.24
N ASP A 167 -8.53 23.35 -2.49
CA ASP A 167 -9.09 22.02 -2.81
C ASP A 167 -9.40 21.21 -1.54
N VAL A 168 -8.97 21.69 -0.37
CA VAL A 168 -9.18 21.02 0.93
C VAL A 168 -10.47 21.53 1.55
N ASN A 169 -11.54 20.71 1.48
CA ASN A 169 -12.87 21.01 2.01
C ASN A 169 -13.13 20.29 3.34
#